data_d51b8da258e3a816067c54da69d27b64
#
_entry.id   d51b8da258e3a816067c54da69d27b64
#
_cell.length_a   1.000
_cell.length_b   1.000
_cell.length_c   1.000
_cell.angle_alpha   90.00
_cell.angle_beta   90.00
_cell.angle_gamma   90.00
#
_symmetry.space_group_name_H-M   'P 1'
#
loop_
_entity.id
_entity.type
_entity.pdbx_description
1 polymer ?
#
loop_
_entity_poly.entity_id
_entity_poly.type
_entity_poly.pdbx_seq_one_letter_code
_entity_poly.pdbx_strand_id
1 'polypeptide(L)'
;MIGIIDLGLGNLLSVSRAFDKIGKNNKIINNPTDKTDFSLIVLPGVGSYNYAIQTLKQKKFDKWLLQKAREKKNILGICLGMQLLCNSSIEKKKLMD
;
A
#
# COMPACT_ATOMS: atom_id res chain seq x y z
N MET A 1 9.96 10.35 2.44
CA MET A 1 9.22 9.54 3.41
C MET A 1 8.52 8.38 2.72
N ILE A 2 8.73 7.18 3.20
CA ILE A 2 8.06 5.98 2.69
C ILE A 2 6.83 5.71 3.53
N GLY A 3 5.68 5.50 2.89
CA GLY A 3 4.44 5.16 3.57
C GLY A 3 4.14 3.67 3.45
N ILE A 4 3.89 2.99 4.56
CA ILE A 4 3.57 1.57 4.59
C ILE A 4 2.12 1.42 5.02
N ILE A 5 1.28 0.90 4.13
CA ILE A 5 -0.16 0.80 4.40
C ILE A 5 -0.44 -0.36 5.37
N ASP A 6 -1.17 -0.05 6.43
CA ASP A 6 -1.59 -1.05 7.41
C ASP A 6 -2.98 -1.58 7.05
N LEU A 7 -3.02 -2.80 6.55
CA LEU A 7 -4.28 -3.52 6.30
C LEU A 7 -4.58 -4.54 7.40
N GLY A 8 -3.79 -4.52 8.49
CA GLY A 8 -3.92 -5.53 9.54
C GLY A 8 -3.40 -6.89 9.15
N LEU A 9 -2.63 -6.97 8.08
CA LEU A 9 -2.10 -8.22 7.53
C LEU A 9 -0.59 -8.14 7.43
N GLY A 10 0.09 -9.26 7.72
CA GLY A 10 1.52 -9.36 7.58
C GLY A 10 2.27 -8.71 8.72
N ASN A 11 3.58 -8.67 8.59
CA ASN A 11 4.47 -8.14 9.61
C ASN A 11 4.97 -6.76 9.20
N LEU A 12 4.18 -5.74 9.51
CA LEU A 12 4.50 -4.36 9.17
C LEU A 12 5.78 -3.88 9.81
N LEU A 13 6.06 -4.34 11.03
CA LEU A 13 7.24 -3.93 11.74
C LEU A 13 8.52 -4.43 11.06
N SER A 14 8.49 -5.64 10.51
CA SER A 14 9.63 -6.16 9.75
C SER A 14 9.88 -5.33 8.49
N VAL A 15 8.82 -4.92 7.80
CA VAL A 15 8.95 -4.07 6.61
C VAL A 15 9.54 -2.71 6.99
N SER A 16 9.02 -2.11 8.05
CA SER A 16 9.51 -0.83 8.55
C SER A 16 10.99 -0.92 8.94
N ARG A 17 11.36 -1.96 9.66
CA ARG A 17 12.76 -2.17 10.07
C ARG A 17 13.70 -2.37 8.89
N ALA A 18 13.22 -3.03 7.83
CA ALA A 18 14.03 -3.21 6.63
C ALA A 18 14.37 -1.86 6.00
N PHE A 19 13.41 -0.93 5.93
CA PHE A 19 13.67 0.42 5.45
C PHE A 19 14.58 1.20 6.40
N ASP A 20 14.41 1.03 7.71
CA ASP A 20 15.30 1.66 8.69
C ASP A 20 16.75 1.24 8.48
N LYS A 21 16.97 -0.04 8.20
CA LYS A 21 18.33 -0.58 8.00
C LYS A 21 19.04 0.05 6.82
N ILE A 22 18.32 0.45 5.79
CA ILE A 22 18.92 1.10 4.62
C ILE A 22 18.84 2.61 4.69
N GLY A 23 18.50 3.15 5.87
CA GLY A 23 18.51 4.58 6.11
C GLY A 23 17.35 5.34 5.47
N LYS A 24 16.22 4.67 5.22
CA LYS A 24 15.05 5.30 4.60
C LYS A 24 13.98 5.59 5.63
N ASN A 25 13.64 6.86 5.78
CA ASN A 25 12.56 7.26 6.67
C ASN A 25 11.24 6.67 6.20
N ASN A 26 10.48 6.12 7.12
CA ASN A 26 9.21 5.46 6.81
C ASN A 26 8.22 5.61 7.96
N LYS A 27 6.95 5.45 7.65
CA LYS A 27 5.89 5.41 8.67
C LYS A 27 4.78 4.49 8.23
N ILE A 28 4.09 3.91 9.20
CA ILE A 28 2.93 3.07 8.96
C ILE A 28 1.70 3.94 8.88
N ILE A 29 0.89 3.76 7.84
CA ILE A 29 -0.31 4.54 7.57
C ILE A 29 -1.54 3.70 7.91
N ASN A 30 -2.34 4.16 8.86
CA ASN A 30 -3.55 3.44 9.31
C ASN A 30 -4.80 3.88 8.57
N ASN A 31 -4.79 5.06 7.97
CA ASN A 31 -5.97 5.60 7.30
C ASN A 31 -5.54 6.56 6.20
N PRO A 32 -6.43 6.82 5.23
CA PRO A 32 -6.09 7.64 4.07
C PRO A 32 -6.14 9.15 4.30
N THR A 33 -6.24 9.59 5.53
CA THR A 33 -6.26 11.03 5.84
C THR A 33 -4.85 11.60 6.02
N ASP A 34 -3.84 10.75 5.98
CA ASP A 34 -2.44 11.18 6.09
C ASP A 34 -2.07 12.02 4.88
N LYS A 35 -1.62 13.25 5.13
CA LYS A 35 -1.27 14.19 4.06
C LYS A 35 0.22 14.28 3.80
N THR A 36 1.01 13.38 4.38
CA THR A 36 2.44 13.33 4.14
C THR A 36 2.72 13.10 2.65
N ASP A 37 3.71 13.80 2.12
CA ASP A 37 4.14 13.59 0.74
C ASP A 37 5.08 12.39 0.70
N PHE A 38 4.55 11.24 0.29
CA PHE A 38 5.32 10.01 0.23
C PHE A 38 6.04 9.87 -1.10
N SER A 39 7.32 9.52 -1.04
CA SER A 39 8.10 9.19 -2.24
C SER A 39 7.84 7.77 -2.73
N LEU A 40 7.42 6.91 -1.82
CA LEU A 40 7.09 5.51 -2.11
C LEU A 40 5.97 5.08 -1.18
N ILE A 41 5.00 4.38 -1.71
CA ILE A 41 3.91 3.79 -0.95
C ILE A 41 4.03 2.28 -1.05
N VAL A 42 4.11 1.61 0.10
CA VAL A 42 4.27 0.16 0.15
C VAL A 42 2.96 -0.47 0.57
N LEU A 43 2.49 -1.42 -0.22
CA LEU A 43 1.29 -2.19 0.08
C LEU A 43 1.71 -3.62 0.42
N PRO A 44 1.99 -3.90 1.69
CA PRO A 44 2.36 -5.25 2.11
C PRO A 44 1.10 -6.07 2.39
N GLY A 45 1.23 -7.38 2.33
CA GLY A 45 0.11 -8.21 2.71
C GLY A 45 0.43 -9.69 2.60
N VAL A 46 -0.05 -10.44 3.58
CA VAL A 46 -0.04 -11.90 3.59
C VAL A 46 -1.41 -12.38 4.05
N GLY A 47 -1.80 -13.58 3.67
CA GLY A 47 -3.07 -14.18 4.08
C GLY A 47 -4.13 -14.14 2.98
N SER A 48 -5.39 -13.98 3.36
CA SER A 48 -6.51 -14.05 2.43
C SER A 48 -6.61 -12.82 1.55
N TYR A 49 -6.62 -13.04 0.24
CA TYR A 49 -6.84 -11.99 -0.75
C TYR A 49 -8.17 -11.27 -0.54
N ASN A 50 -9.24 -12.05 -0.29
CA ASN A 50 -10.58 -11.46 -0.10
C ASN A 50 -10.63 -10.57 1.14
N TYR A 51 -10.01 -11.00 2.22
CA TYR A 51 -9.94 -10.20 3.44
C TYR A 51 -9.18 -8.89 3.19
N ALA A 52 -8.08 -8.98 2.47
CA ALA A 52 -7.27 -7.80 2.16
C ALA A 52 -8.03 -6.81 1.29
N ILE A 53 -8.75 -7.28 0.28
CA ILE A 53 -9.58 -6.43 -0.58
C ILE A 53 -10.65 -5.74 0.23
N GLN A 54 -11.34 -6.46 1.11
CA GLN A 54 -12.39 -5.88 1.94
C GLN A 54 -11.83 -4.82 2.88
N THR A 55 -10.68 -5.10 3.51
CA THR A 55 -10.03 -4.15 4.41
C THR A 55 -9.61 -2.89 3.67
N LEU A 56 -9.04 -3.06 2.47
CA LEU A 56 -8.63 -1.94 1.64
C LEU A 56 -9.82 -1.01 1.36
N LYS A 57 -10.97 -1.59 1.01
CA LYS A 57 -12.19 -0.82 0.72
C LYS A 57 -12.79 -0.20 1.97
N GLN A 58 -12.83 -0.94 3.08
CA GLN A 58 -13.39 -0.44 4.33
C GLN A 58 -12.61 0.75 4.87
N LYS A 59 -11.29 0.71 4.74
CA LYS A 59 -10.42 1.81 5.16
C LYS A 59 -10.32 2.91 4.12
N LYS A 60 -10.98 2.77 2.98
CA LYS A 60 -10.99 3.73 1.87
C LYS A 60 -9.64 3.95 1.24
N PHE A 61 -8.72 3.01 1.40
CA PHE A 61 -7.42 3.08 0.75
C PHE A 61 -7.50 2.82 -0.75
N ASP A 62 -8.56 2.16 -1.22
CA ASP A 62 -8.74 1.91 -2.65
C ASP A 62 -8.76 3.22 -3.44
N LYS A 63 -9.56 4.19 -2.99
CA LYS A 63 -9.63 5.50 -3.63
C LYS A 63 -8.36 6.30 -3.42
N TRP A 64 -7.77 6.20 -2.24
CA TRP A 64 -6.54 6.90 -1.93
C TRP A 64 -5.38 6.41 -2.81
N LEU A 65 -5.28 5.08 -3.00
CA LEU A 65 -4.26 4.50 -3.88
C LEU A 65 -4.46 4.91 -5.33
N LEU A 66 -5.70 4.95 -5.78
CA LEU A 66 -6.00 5.42 -7.13
C LEU A 66 -5.57 6.86 -7.32
N GLN A 67 -5.85 7.70 -6.34
CA GLN A 67 -5.41 9.09 -6.35
C GLN A 67 -3.89 9.20 -6.43
N LYS A 68 -3.17 8.41 -5.59
CA LYS A 68 -1.71 8.42 -5.59
C LYS A 68 -1.15 7.93 -6.92
N ALA A 69 -1.77 6.93 -7.53
CA ALA A 69 -1.37 6.45 -8.84
C ALA A 69 -1.56 7.53 -9.92
N ARG A 70 -2.64 8.30 -9.82
CA ARG A 70 -2.88 9.41 -10.73
C ARG A 70 -1.84 10.52 -10.57
N GLU A 71 -1.36 10.72 -9.35
CA GLU A 71 -0.28 11.67 -9.05
C GLU A 71 1.08 11.12 -9.45
N LYS A 72 1.13 9.92 -10.03
CA LYS A 72 2.36 9.24 -10.45
C LYS A 72 3.31 8.94 -9.30
N LYS A 73 2.77 8.71 -8.10
CA LYS A 73 3.56 8.25 -6.97
C LYS A 73 3.95 6.80 -7.17
N ASN A 74 5.12 6.43 -6.66
CA ASN A 74 5.59 5.05 -6.73
C ASN A 74 4.84 4.19 -5.72
N ILE A 75 4.30 3.06 -6.17
CA ILE A 75 3.59 2.12 -5.34
C ILE A 75 4.22 0.74 -5.49
N LEU A 76 4.63 0.14 -4.38
CA LEU A 76 5.26 -1.18 -4.36
C LEU A 76 4.37 -2.17 -3.63
N GLY A 77 3.93 -3.21 -4.34
CA GLY A 77 3.21 -4.32 -3.73
C GLY A 77 4.16 -5.43 -3.35
N ILE A 78 4.03 -5.95 -2.14
CA ILE A 78 4.85 -7.05 -1.62
C ILE A 78 3.94 -8.23 -1.32
N CYS A 79 4.25 -9.42 -1.82
CA CYS A 79 3.48 -10.64 -1.59
C CYS A 79 2.02 -10.45 -2.01
N LEU A 80 1.09 -10.57 -1.09
CA LEU A 80 -0.33 -10.36 -1.34
C LEU A 80 -0.61 -8.93 -1.83
N GLY A 81 0.18 -7.96 -1.39
CA GLY A 81 0.06 -6.58 -1.86
C GLY A 81 0.28 -6.47 -3.36
N MET A 82 1.26 -7.19 -3.89
CA MET A 82 1.50 -7.23 -5.34
C MET A 82 0.30 -7.82 -6.07
N GLN A 83 -0.29 -8.90 -5.54
CA GLN A 83 -1.47 -9.51 -6.13
C GLN A 83 -2.67 -8.56 -6.13
N LEU A 84 -2.85 -7.81 -5.03
CA LEU A 84 -3.90 -6.79 -4.93
C LEU A 84 -3.75 -5.74 -6.02
N LEU A 85 -2.52 -5.26 -6.23
CA LEU A 85 -2.24 -4.26 -7.27
C LEU A 85 -2.53 -4.80 -8.66
N CYS A 86 -2.20 -6.07 -8.93
CA CYS A 86 -2.36 -6.67 -10.24
C CYS A 86 -3.80 -7.07 -10.54
N ASN A 87 -4.56 -7.49 -9.53
CA ASN A 87 -5.87 -8.11 -9.72
C ASN A 87 -7.05 -7.25 -9.29
N SER A 88 -6.81 -6.16 -8.56
CA SER A 88 -7.92 -5.27 -8.17
C SER A 88 -8.43 -4.54 -9.42
N SER A 89 -9.73 -4.24 -9.45
CA SER A 89 -10.32 -3.51 -10.56
C SER A 89 -9.68 -2.13 -10.73
N ILE A 90 -9.25 -1.53 -9.63
CA ILE A 90 -8.62 -0.21 -9.64
C ILE A 90 -7.25 -0.29 -10.32
N GLU A 91 -6.41 -1.20 -9.84
CA GLU A 91 -5.03 -1.30 -10.31
C GLU A 91 -4.94 -1.94 -11.69
N LYS A 92 -5.78 -2.94 -11.95
CA LYS A 92 -5.84 -3.57 -13.26
C LYS A 92 -6.19 -2.55 -14.33
N LYS A 93 -7.16 -1.70 -14.07
CA LYS A 93 -7.53 -0.64 -14.99
C LYS A 93 -6.39 0.34 -15.18
N LYS A 94 -5.72 0.70 -14.08
CA LYS A 94 -4.61 1.66 -14.13
C LYS A 94 -3.43 1.13 -14.93
N LEU A 95 -3.11 -0.16 -14.77
CA LEU A 95 -2.01 -0.77 -15.51
C LEU A 95 -2.32 -0.93 -16.99
N MET A 96 -3.60 -1.09 -17.34
CA MET A 96 -4.03 -1.24 -18.74
C MET A 96 -4.21 0.10 -19.44
N ASP A 97 -4.45 1.14 -18.69
CA ASP A 97 -4.59 2.49 -19.19
C ASP A 97 -3.24 3.16 -19.35
#